data_67fa94f3c268bf17052a714caef9cdac
#
_entry.id   67fa94f3c268bf17052a714caef9cdac
#
_cell.length_a   1.000
_cell.length_b   1.000
_cell.length_c   1.000
_cell.angle_alpha   90.00
_cell.angle_beta   90.00
_cell.angle_gamma   90.00
#
_symmetry.space_group_name_H-M   'P 1'
#
loop_
_entity.id
_entity.type
_entity.pdbx_description
1 polymer ?
#
loop_
_entity_poly.entity_id
_entity_poly.type
_entity_poly.pdbx_seq_one_letter_code
_entity_poly.pdbx_strand_id
1 'polypeptide(L)'
;MVDTLVQAGVERVYGLPGDSLNGFTDSIRKQNKLQWIHVRHEETAAFAAGAEAHLTGRLAVCAGSCGPGNMHLINGLYDCHRTRVPVLAIAAQISRSEVGSGYE
;
A
#
# COMPACT_ATOMS: atom_id res chain seq x y z
N MET A 1 1.78 12.86 3.44
CA MET A 1 1.44 11.67 2.62
C MET A 1 -0.07 11.44 2.53
N VAL A 2 -0.84 11.27 3.62
CA VAL A 2 -2.30 11.05 3.54
C VAL A 2 -2.99 12.18 2.76
N ASP A 3 -2.72 13.45 3.09
CA ASP A 3 -3.34 14.58 2.37
C ASP A 3 -2.99 14.60 0.87
N THR A 4 -1.78 14.21 0.51
CA THR A 4 -1.34 14.12 -0.89
C THR A 4 -2.13 13.04 -1.64
N LEU A 5 -2.34 11.89 -1.01
CA LEU A 5 -3.16 10.81 -1.60
C LEU A 5 -4.62 11.26 -1.79
N VAL A 6 -5.19 11.94 -0.79
CA VAL A 6 -6.55 12.48 -0.90
C VAL A 6 -6.65 13.50 -2.04
N GLN A 7 -5.67 14.40 -2.17
CA GLN A 7 -5.62 15.38 -3.26
C GLN A 7 -5.48 14.71 -4.64
N ALA A 8 -4.82 13.56 -4.68
CA ALA A 8 -4.71 12.74 -5.91
C ALA A 8 -5.99 11.93 -6.22
N GLY A 9 -7.04 12.07 -5.42
CA GLY A 9 -8.32 11.40 -5.63
C GLY A 9 -8.37 9.97 -5.10
N VAL A 10 -7.39 9.56 -4.28
CA VAL A 10 -7.40 8.26 -3.62
C VAL A 10 -8.46 8.24 -2.53
N GLU A 11 -9.27 7.20 -2.50
CA GLU A 11 -10.33 7.02 -1.50
C GLU A 11 -9.97 5.93 -0.49
N ARG A 12 -9.17 4.94 -0.89
CA ARG A 12 -8.83 3.79 -0.05
C ARG A 12 -7.42 3.28 -0.29
N VAL A 13 -6.90 2.58 0.71
CA VAL A 13 -5.62 1.89 0.66
C VAL A 13 -5.84 0.44 1.03
N TYR A 14 -5.42 -0.47 0.17
CA TYR A 14 -5.45 -1.92 0.42
C TYR A 14 -4.15 -2.36 1.08
N GLY A 15 -4.22 -3.06 2.21
CA GLY A 15 -2.99 -3.50 2.86
C GLY A 15 -3.18 -4.42 4.05
N LEU A 16 -2.08 -4.99 4.50
CA LEU A 16 -1.98 -5.70 5.75
C LEU A 16 -1.17 -4.84 6.73
N PRO A 17 -1.72 -4.49 7.91
CA PRO A 17 -0.99 -3.69 8.90
C PRO A 17 0.28 -4.38 9.36
N GLY A 18 1.30 -3.60 9.65
CA GLY A 18 2.56 -4.06 10.22
C GLY A 18 3.29 -2.89 10.86
N ASP A 19 4.30 -3.19 11.69
CA ASP A 19 4.96 -2.18 12.51
C ASP A 19 5.54 -1.02 11.71
N SER A 20 6.12 -1.29 10.56
CA SER A 20 6.68 -0.23 9.70
C SER A 20 5.61 0.66 9.04
N LEU A 21 4.33 0.26 9.10
CA LEU A 21 3.19 1.04 8.61
C LEU A 21 2.45 1.80 9.72
N ASN A 22 2.81 1.63 11.01
CA ASN A 22 2.05 2.17 12.14
C ASN A 22 1.81 3.68 12.03
N GLY A 23 2.80 4.47 11.65
CA GLY A 23 2.65 5.91 11.48
C GLY A 23 1.68 6.29 10.35
N PHE A 24 1.67 5.50 9.28
CA PHE A 24 0.78 5.73 8.15
C PHE A 24 -0.67 5.34 8.49
N THR A 25 -0.88 4.17 9.05
CA THR A 25 -2.22 3.69 9.44
C THR A 25 -2.83 4.55 10.54
N ASP A 26 -2.02 5.02 11.51
CA ASP A 26 -2.49 5.96 12.54
C ASP A 26 -2.88 7.33 11.93
N SER A 27 -2.14 7.80 10.94
CA SER A 27 -2.48 9.02 10.21
C SER A 27 -3.82 8.87 9.46
N ILE A 28 -4.06 7.73 8.81
CA ILE A 28 -5.35 7.43 8.17
C ILE A 28 -6.47 7.43 9.20
N ARG A 29 -6.28 6.75 10.32
CA ARG A 29 -7.26 6.67 11.41
C ARG A 29 -7.60 8.05 11.97
N LYS A 30 -6.60 8.91 12.23
CA LYS A 30 -6.80 10.24 12.79
C LYS A 30 -7.49 11.19 11.83
N GLN A 31 -7.13 11.15 10.56
CA GLN A 31 -7.67 12.08 9.57
C GLN A 31 -9.03 11.65 9.03
N ASN A 32 -9.32 10.36 9.06
CA ASN A 32 -10.59 9.78 8.59
C ASN A 32 -10.97 10.21 7.16
N LYS A 33 -9.98 10.43 6.30
CA LYS A 33 -10.17 10.87 4.91
C LYS A 33 -9.95 9.74 3.90
N LEU A 34 -9.23 8.69 4.29
CA LEU A 34 -8.98 7.49 3.50
C LEU A 34 -9.54 6.28 4.23
N GLN A 35 -10.03 5.33 3.48
CA GLN A 35 -10.44 4.04 4.02
C GLN A 35 -9.26 3.07 3.96
N TRP A 36 -8.94 2.40 5.07
CA TRP A 36 -8.04 1.26 5.09
C TRP A 36 -8.82 -0.02 4.81
N ILE A 37 -8.51 -0.70 3.73
CA ILE A 37 -9.10 -2.00 3.38
C ILE A 37 -8.13 -3.09 3.80
N HIS A 38 -8.47 -3.74 4.91
CA HIS A 38 -7.66 -4.82 5.46
C HIS A 38 -7.74 -6.07 4.57
N VAL A 39 -6.57 -6.59 4.20
CA VAL A 39 -6.43 -7.85 3.49
C VAL A 39 -5.70 -8.87 4.36
N ARG A 40 -5.72 -10.14 3.98
CA ARG A 40 -5.02 -11.21 4.71
C ARG A 40 -3.67 -11.56 4.10
N HIS A 41 -3.35 -10.99 2.95
CA HIS A 41 -2.08 -11.18 2.25
C HIS A 41 -1.86 -9.99 1.31
N GLU A 42 -0.64 -9.47 1.25
CA GLU A 42 -0.33 -8.26 0.49
C GLU A 42 -0.48 -8.45 -1.01
N GLU A 43 -0.28 -9.66 -1.52
CA GLU A 43 -0.57 -9.99 -2.92
C GLU A 43 -2.02 -9.63 -3.28
N THR A 44 -2.96 -9.99 -2.38
CA THR A 44 -4.38 -9.63 -2.54
C THR A 44 -4.58 -8.11 -2.55
N ALA A 45 -3.82 -7.37 -1.74
CA ALA A 45 -3.87 -5.91 -1.74
C ALA A 45 -3.49 -5.34 -3.11
N ALA A 46 -2.41 -5.84 -3.70
CA ALA A 46 -1.95 -5.38 -5.00
C ALA A 46 -2.93 -5.72 -6.13
N PHE A 47 -3.50 -6.94 -6.15
CA PHE A 47 -4.54 -7.32 -7.11
C PHE A 47 -5.82 -6.50 -6.94
N ALA A 48 -6.25 -6.24 -5.69
CA ALA A 48 -7.44 -5.42 -5.42
C ALA A 48 -7.24 -3.98 -5.90
N ALA A 49 -6.08 -3.38 -5.62
CA ALA A 49 -5.73 -2.06 -6.13
C ALA A 49 -5.70 -2.03 -7.67
N GLY A 50 -5.12 -3.05 -8.29
CA GLY A 50 -5.13 -3.20 -9.75
C GLY A 50 -6.53 -3.26 -10.33
N ALA A 51 -7.42 -4.05 -9.72
CA ALA A 51 -8.82 -4.15 -10.13
C ALA A 51 -9.56 -2.81 -10.00
N GLU A 52 -9.37 -2.11 -8.89
CA GLU A 52 -9.95 -0.76 -8.70
C GLU A 52 -9.45 0.21 -9.76
N ALA A 53 -8.14 0.25 -9.99
CA ALA A 53 -7.55 1.12 -11.00
C ALA A 53 -8.07 0.81 -12.41
N HIS A 54 -8.25 -0.47 -12.72
CA HIS A 54 -8.78 -0.91 -14.01
C HIS A 54 -10.24 -0.47 -14.21
N LEU A 55 -11.08 -0.64 -13.19
CA LEU A 55 -12.51 -0.30 -13.27
C LEU A 55 -12.77 1.21 -13.24
N THR A 56 -11.93 1.97 -12.54
CA THR A 56 -12.17 3.41 -12.31
C THR A 56 -11.33 4.31 -13.22
N GLY A 57 -10.25 3.80 -13.79
CA GLY A 57 -9.25 4.60 -14.50
C GLY A 57 -8.48 5.57 -13.59
N ARG A 58 -8.61 5.45 -12.25
CA ARG A 58 -8.00 6.33 -11.26
C ARG A 58 -6.87 5.63 -10.52
N LEU A 59 -6.00 6.45 -9.90
CA LEU A 59 -4.93 5.95 -9.04
C LEU A 59 -5.50 5.14 -7.88
N ALA A 60 -5.07 3.89 -7.73
CA ALA A 60 -5.34 3.06 -6.57
C ALA A 60 -4.06 2.81 -5.77
N VAL A 61 -4.19 2.44 -4.50
CA VAL A 61 -3.05 2.33 -3.59
C VAL A 61 -3.08 1.01 -2.84
N CYS A 62 -1.93 0.33 -2.81
CA CYS A 62 -1.68 -0.79 -1.92
C CYS A 62 -0.48 -0.51 -1.02
N ALA A 63 -0.40 -1.22 0.10
CA ALA A 63 0.66 -1.03 1.08
C ALA A 63 1.13 -2.37 1.66
N GLY A 64 2.44 -2.50 1.84
CA GLY A 64 3.10 -3.64 2.49
C GLY A 64 4.05 -3.18 3.59
N SER A 65 4.12 -3.96 4.66
CA SER A 65 5.11 -3.78 5.71
C SER A 65 6.50 -4.21 5.21
N CYS A 66 7.56 -3.82 5.90
CA CYS A 66 8.94 -4.16 5.53
C CYS A 66 9.15 -5.67 5.37
N GLY A 67 10.20 -6.04 4.63
CA GLY A 67 10.56 -7.42 4.40
C GLY A 67 9.52 -8.19 3.56
N PRO A 68 9.03 -9.34 4.06
CA PRO A 68 8.11 -10.21 3.31
C PRO A 68 6.83 -9.50 2.83
N GLY A 69 6.28 -8.56 3.61
CA GLY A 69 5.11 -7.79 3.22
C GLY A 69 5.28 -7.07 1.90
N ASN A 70 6.42 -6.39 1.72
CA ASN A 70 6.74 -5.72 0.46
C ASN A 70 6.97 -6.71 -0.69
N MET A 71 7.60 -7.84 -0.40
CA MET A 71 7.86 -8.87 -1.41
C MET A 71 6.56 -9.51 -1.91
N HIS A 72 5.58 -9.69 -1.05
CA HIS A 72 4.28 -10.24 -1.42
C HIS A 72 3.48 -9.35 -2.38
N LEU A 73 3.75 -8.04 -2.42
CA LEU A 73 3.10 -7.14 -3.38
C LEU A 73 3.49 -7.43 -4.84
N ILE A 74 4.64 -8.05 -5.07
CA ILE A 74 5.30 -8.14 -6.40
C ILE A 74 4.38 -8.79 -7.43
N ASN A 75 3.73 -9.91 -7.10
CA ASN A 75 2.88 -10.62 -8.06
C ASN A 75 1.72 -9.75 -8.57
N GLY A 76 1.01 -9.09 -7.66
CA GLY A 76 -0.09 -8.20 -8.03
C GLY A 76 0.40 -6.95 -8.77
N LEU A 77 1.55 -6.39 -8.38
CA LEU A 77 2.15 -5.26 -9.09
C LEU A 77 2.61 -5.64 -10.50
N TYR A 78 3.07 -6.86 -10.68
CA TYR A 78 3.43 -7.36 -12.02
C TYR A 78 2.20 -7.42 -12.93
N ASP A 79 1.07 -7.84 -12.41
CA ASP A 79 -0.20 -7.84 -13.13
C ASP A 79 -0.66 -6.41 -13.47
N CYS A 80 -0.58 -5.49 -12.50
CA CYS A 80 -0.86 -4.07 -12.72
C CYS A 80 0.02 -3.46 -13.81
N HIS A 81 1.32 -3.83 -13.83
CA HIS A 81 2.24 -3.39 -14.87
C HIS A 81 1.84 -3.92 -16.25
N ARG A 82 1.47 -5.19 -16.36
CA ARG A 82 1.03 -5.79 -17.62
C ARG A 82 -0.24 -5.16 -18.16
N THR A 83 -1.19 -4.88 -17.28
CA THR A 83 -2.47 -4.25 -17.64
C THR A 83 -2.39 -2.73 -17.74
N ARG A 84 -1.23 -2.14 -17.39
CA ARG A 84 -0.93 -0.70 -17.46
C ARG A 84 -1.93 0.16 -16.68
N VAL A 85 -2.31 -0.31 -15.50
CA VAL A 85 -3.20 0.42 -14.60
C VAL A 85 -2.40 1.23 -13.56
N PRO A 86 -2.88 2.42 -13.16
CA PRO A 86 -2.17 3.29 -12.23
C PRO A 86 -2.31 2.78 -10.79
N VAL A 87 -1.30 2.08 -10.29
CA VAL A 87 -1.23 1.62 -8.91
C VAL A 87 0.03 2.17 -8.24
N LEU A 88 -0.14 2.77 -7.07
CA LEU A 88 0.94 3.17 -6.17
C LEU A 88 1.11 2.12 -5.08
N ALA A 89 2.29 1.54 -4.98
CA ALA A 89 2.66 0.67 -3.88
C ALA A 89 3.44 1.45 -2.81
N ILE A 90 2.96 1.43 -1.58
CA ILE A 90 3.66 1.96 -0.42
C ILE A 90 4.44 0.80 0.22
N ALA A 91 5.71 0.73 -0.10
CA ALA A 91 6.64 -0.24 0.48
C ALA A 91 7.29 0.38 1.72
N ALA A 92 6.80 -0.02 2.89
CA ALA A 92 7.32 0.50 4.14
C ALA A 92 8.68 -0.12 4.49
N GLN A 93 9.43 0.55 5.35
CA GLN A 93 10.74 0.12 5.83
C GLN A 93 10.85 0.36 7.33
N ILE A 94 11.74 -0.39 7.99
CA ILE A 94 12.15 -0.15 9.37
C ILE A 94 12.80 1.23 9.53
N SER A 95 13.00 1.66 10.76
CA SER A 95 13.63 2.96 11.01
C SER A 95 15.03 3.03 10.36
N ARG A 96 15.43 4.21 9.92
CA ARG A 96 16.74 4.42 9.26
C ARG A 96 17.90 3.95 10.13
N SER A 97 17.80 4.07 11.46
CA SER A 97 18.83 3.65 12.40
C SER A 97 19.00 2.13 12.50
N GLU A 98 18.02 1.37 12.03
CA GLU A 98 17.99 -0.10 12.12
C GLU A 98 18.33 -0.77 10.77
N VAL A 99 18.33 0.00 9.69
CA VAL A 99 18.68 -0.53 8.36
C VAL A 99 20.11 -1.05 8.39
N GLY A 100 20.29 -2.32 8.01
CA GLY A 100 21.58 -3.01 8.03
C GLY A 100 21.94 -3.69 9.35
N SER A 101 21.09 -3.61 10.37
CA SER A 101 21.30 -4.30 11.66
C SER A 101 21.03 -5.81 11.61
N GLY A 102 20.45 -6.29 10.54
CA GLY A 102 19.96 -7.67 10.43
C GLY A 102 18.56 -7.86 11.03
N TYR A 103 17.94 -6.79 11.48
CA TYR A 103 16.54 -6.75 11.87
C TYR A 103 15.71 -6.43 10.63
N GLU A 104 15.32 -7.47 9.89
CA GLU A 104 14.52 -7.33 8.66
C GLU A 104 15.29 -6.68 7.51
#